data_519fcbc458bbe8a49b58d127a190dae3
#
_entry.id   519fcbc458bbe8a49b58d127a190dae3
#
_cell.length_a   1.000
_cell.length_b   1.000
_cell.length_c   1.000
_cell.angle_alpha   90.00
_cell.angle_beta   90.00
_cell.angle_gamma   90.00
#
_symmetry.space_group_name_H-M   'P 1'
#
loop_
_entity.id
_entity.type
_entity.pdbx_description
1 polymer ?
#
loop_
_entity_poly.entity_id
_entity_poly.type
_entity_poly.pdbx_seq_one_letter_code
_entity_poly.pdbx_strand_id
1 'polypeptide(L)'
;MKRSLALALLIAGCHSSQPFEGLAPAPPTSGPRVLFDLTRRPLPEIPFPSDLATRPDASSPTGLRVNASVIAPSRLESGVRGLLDTLDGFGTFAPITVAFDRDLDVLDLFNRQNNQDPDDDAVYLVDLQSGQTQPLDFNGGHFPYELSNSNQYFSNDPLASVTNLLFPTTGPQPNFLHPLDPSYPATHGGIAQQSDDLLTFYERATRTLIMRPVLPLLQEHKYAVVLTARLRGLDGTPVGAPSGSSGINHAAQTNELKPLLQLLPGKLALSEVAYAWAFTTQSTTRDLESIRRGLHGYGPLAQLQRLYPVQTLTGGTTSLPDYQSLINVLQLKGPPPDPDPAKASSDPTLFTLKVADLLPLLQNPQIKNLLLGTNDQNVQALLDTYQYVDYFVMGQYISPSFLDLPCADGTTSCTQQSPPADQSFQIDYTTGVARTAPGVVTFMLAVPKARPEVGHVAPFPVVIAGHGYKSTRIEHILGFSGTLAKFGLATISIDAYGHGLGIDPTLEQTGRGLAAQYGLGNFA
;
A
#
# COMPACT_ATOMS: atom_id res chain seq x y z
N MET A 1 57.51 -0.04 -76.79
CA MET A 1 57.44 -0.79 -75.52
C MET A 1 56.63 0.05 -74.56
N LYS A 2 55.34 -0.32 -74.35
CA LYS A 2 54.40 0.37 -73.38
C LYS A 2 54.30 -0.57 -72.19
N ARG A 3 54.72 -0.11 -71.02
CA ARG A 3 54.49 -0.81 -69.73
C ARG A 3 53.22 -0.27 -69.10
N SER A 4 52.21 -1.11 -69.01
CA SER A 4 50.95 -0.86 -68.25
C SER A 4 51.21 -1.15 -66.79
N LEU A 5 51.03 -0.15 -65.96
CA LEU A 5 51.06 -0.26 -64.49
C LEU A 5 49.61 -0.55 -64.01
N ALA A 6 49.34 -1.73 -63.49
CA ALA A 6 48.07 -2.07 -62.87
C ALA A 6 48.10 -1.62 -61.41
N LEU A 7 47.26 -0.63 -61.07
CA LEU A 7 47.04 -0.13 -59.70
C LEU A 7 45.97 -0.98 -59.07
N ALA A 8 46.31 -1.87 -58.12
CA ALA A 8 45.34 -2.60 -57.30
C ALA A 8 44.90 -1.72 -56.15
N LEU A 9 43.68 -1.25 -56.20
CA LEU A 9 43.02 -0.60 -55.07
C LEU A 9 42.62 -1.68 -54.04
N LEU A 10 43.32 -1.72 -52.93
CA LEU A 10 42.88 -2.40 -51.71
C LEU A 10 41.81 -1.52 -51.05
N ILE A 11 40.54 -1.89 -51.21
CA ILE A 11 39.43 -1.34 -50.40
C ILE A 11 39.49 -2.00 -49.05
N ALA A 12 40.22 -1.41 -48.10
CA ALA A 12 40.07 -1.74 -46.70
C ALA A 12 38.69 -1.18 -46.24
N GLY A 13 37.70 -2.05 -46.22
CA GLY A 13 36.40 -1.77 -45.58
C GLY A 13 36.62 -1.58 -44.09
N CYS A 14 36.74 -0.33 -43.66
CA CYS A 14 36.55 0.01 -42.26
C CYS A 14 35.09 -0.31 -41.92
N HIS A 15 34.84 -1.49 -41.34
CA HIS A 15 33.64 -1.71 -40.54
C HIS A 15 33.84 -0.80 -39.34
N SER A 16 33.29 0.39 -39.38
CA SER A 16 33.05 1.15 -38.18
C SER A 16 31.97 0.38 -37.40
N SER A 17 32.40 -0.50 -36.51
CA SER A 17 31.48 -1.00 -35.48
C SER A 17 31.00 0.23 -34.74
N GLN A 18 29.75 0.59 -34.95
CA GLN A 18 29.14 1.60 -34.08
C GLN A 18 29.34 1.13 -32.65
N PRO A 19 29.81 2.00 -31.74
CA PRO A 19 29.94 1.61 -30.34
C PRO A 19 28.57 1.16 -29.84
N PHE A 20 28.53 0.01 -29.16
CA PHE A 20 27.29 -0.44 -28.54
C PHE A 20 26.84 0.60 -27.52
N GLU A 21 25.53 0.77 -27.40
CA GLU A 21 24.93 1.60 -26.39
C GLU A 21 24.52 0.72 -25.20
N GLY A 22 24.99 1.05 -23.99
CA GLY A 22 24.69 0.31 -22.77
C GLY A 22 25.92 -0.03 -21.94
N LEU A 23 25.79 -0.95 -20.99
CA LEU A 23 26.87 -1.42 -20.11
C LEU A 23 27.81 -2.41 -20.78
N ALA A 24 27.28 -3.25 -21.62
CA ALA A 24 28.01 -4.27 -22.38
C ALA A 24 27.27 -4.63 -23.66
N PRO A 25 27.96 -5.22 -24.66
CA PRO A 25 27.29 -5.76 -25.83
C PRO A 25 26.30 -6.87 -25.45
N ALA A 26 25.12 -6.86 -26.06
CA ALA A 26 24.17 -7.96 -25.90
C ALA A 26 24.70 -9.23 -26.53
N PRO A 27 24.63 -10.40 -25.84
CA PRO A 27 25.02 -11.68 -26.42
C PRO A 27 24.16 -11.97 -27.66
N PRO A 28 24.78 -12.50 -28.74
CA PRO A 28 24.01 -12.90 -29.91
C PRO A 28 23.15 -14.11 -29.59
N THR A 29 21.88 -14.07 -29.99
CA THR A 29 20.96 -15.20 -29.82
C THR A 29 19.94 -15.25 -30.95
N SER A 30 19.50 -16.49 -31.25
CA SER A 30 18.30 -16.74 -32.05
C SER A 30 17.05 -17.03 -31.19
N GLY A 31 17.18 -17.00 -29.86
CA GLY A 31 16.12 -17.26 -28.89
C GLY A 31 15.06 -16.17 -28.75
N PRO A 32 14.11 -16.31 -27.82
CA PRO A 32 13.11 -15.31 -27.53
C PRO A 32 13.75 -13.95 -27.17
N ARG A 33 13.17 -12.87 -27.64
CA ARG A 33 13.63 -11.52 -27.37
C ARG A 33 12.63 -10.75 -26.51
N VAL A 34 13.15 -9.94 -25.62
CA VAL A 34 12.33 -9.01 -24.82
C VAL A 34 11.58 -8.08 -25.78
N LEU A 35 10.26 -7.94 -25.58
CA LEU A 35 9.46 -6.95 -26.29
C LEU A 35 9.75 -5.56 -25.71
N PHE A 36 10.03 -4.62 -26.63
CA PHE A 36 10.39 -3.26 -26.25
C PHE A 36 10.04 -2.27 -27.36
N ASP A 37 9.05 -1.42 -27.10
CA ASP A 37 8.62 -0.36 -28.01
C ASP A 37 8.17 0.89 -27.22
N LEU A 38 9.03 1.89 -27.14
CA LEU A 38 8.72 3.17 -26.49
C LEU A 38 7.73 4.02 -27.29
N THR A 39 7.48 3.67 -28.56
CA THR A 39 6.57 4.44 -29.42
C THR A 39 5.13 3.97 -29.37
N ARG A 40 4.90 2.79 -28.83
CA ARG A 40 3.55 2.22 -28.66
C ARG A 40 2.66 3.13 -27.81
N ARG A 41 1.39 3.21 -28.17
CA ARG A 41 0.38 4.03 -27.49
C ARG A 41 -0.85 3.18 -27.16
N PRO A 42 -1.59 3.44 -26.08
CA PRO A 42 -1.42 4.55 -25.13
C PRO A 42 -0.26 4.38 -24.13
N LEU A 43 0.21 3.17 -23.91
CA LEU A 43 1.35 2.86 -23.03
C LEU A 43 2.48 2.25 -23.86
N PRO A 44 3.75 2.54 -23.52
CA PRO A 44 4.87 1.87 -24.13
C PRO A 44 4.86 0.38 -23.81
N GLU A 45 5.41 -0.44 -24.71
CA GLU A 45 5.67 -1.86 -24.46
C GLU A 45 7.11 -2.02 -23.97
N ILE A 46 7.28 -2.05 -22.67
CA ILE A 46 8.57 -2.19 -22.00
C ILE A 46 8.44 -3.11 -20.80
N PRO A 47 9.52 -3.72 -20.32
CA PRO A 47 9.51 -4.38 -19.01
C PRO A 47 9.01 -3.42 -17.94
N PHE A 48 8.17 -3.90 -17.02
CA PHE A 48 7.55 -3.08 -16.00
C PHE A 48 7.71 -3.73 -14.61
N PRO A 49 7.98 -2.97 -13.54
CA PRO A 49 8.23 -1.53 -13.52
C PRO A 49 9.57 -1.14 -14.18
N SER A 50 9.68 0.11 -14.65
CA SER A 50 10.90 0.62 -15.27
C SER A 50 11.01 2.15 -15.09
N ASP A 51 12.18 2.65 -14.74
CA ASP A 51 12.43 4.09 -14.61
C ASP A 51 12.34 4.84 -15.96
N LEU A 52 12.30 4.13 -17.09
CA LEU A 52 11.95 4.73 -18.38
C LEU A 52 10.50 5.25 -18.42
N ALA A 53 9.63 4.76 -17.54
CA ALA A 53 8.26 5.24 -17.36
C ALA A 53 8.16 6.27 -16.21
N THR A 54 9.22 6.98 -15.90
CA THR A 54 9.25 8.05 -14.90
C THR A 54 9.71 9.37 -15.53
N ARG A 55 9.54 10.45 -14.77
CA ARG A 55 10.09 11.78 -15.07
C ARG A 55 10.80 12.33 -13.83
N PRO A 56 11.87 13.14 -13.99
CA PRO A 56 12.52 13.80 -12.87
C PRO A 56 11.58 14.76 -12.14
N ASP A 57 11.60 14.72 -10.80
CA ASP A 57 10.90 15.66 -9.93
C ASP A 57 11.69 15.84 -8.63
N ALA A 58 12.43 16.95 -8.53
CA ALA A 58 13.25 17.25 -7.37
C ALA A 58 12.44 17.48 -6.08
N SER A 59 11.13 17.75 -6.18
CA SER A 59 10.26 17.94 -5.02
C SER A 59 9.83 16.63 -4.37
N SER A 60 9.99 15.50 -5.07
CA SER A 60 9.64 14.18 -4.54
C SER A 60 10.76 13.55 -3.71
N PRO A 61 10.46 12.63 -2.78
CA PRO A 61 11.46 11.94 -1.98
C PRO A 61 12.52 11.19 -2.79
N THR A 62 12.11 10.54 -3.87
CA THR A 62 13.01 9.73 -4.73
C THR A 62 13.68 10.55 -5.84
N GLY A 63 13.24 11.80 -6.06
CA GLY A 63 13.66 12.63 -7.19
C GLY A 63 12.94 12.27 -8.51
N LEU A 64 11.94 11.39 -8.45
CA LEU A 64 11.19 10.89 -9.60
C LEU A 64 9.68 11.06 -9.41
N ARG A 65 8.95 10.99 -10.52
CA ARG A 65 7.50 10.75 -10.58
C ARG A 65 7.20 9.76 -11.69
N VAL A 66 6.22 8.90 -11.45
CA VAL A 66 5.69 8.04 -12.51
C VAL A 66 5.16 8.92 -13.65
N ASN A 67 5.27 8.46 -14.87
CA ASN A 67 4.87 9.18 -16.07
C ASN A 67 4.01 8.26 -16.95
N ALA A 68 2.80 7.95 -16.50
CA ALA A 68 1.84 7.16 -17.23
C ALA A 68 1.06 8.03 -18.21
N SER A 69 0.76 7.51 -19.41
CA SER A 69 -0.13 8.22 -20.34
C SER A 69 -1.55 8.27 -19.79
N VAL A 70 -2.10 9.47 -19.66
CA VAL A 70 -3.51 9.68 -19.28
C VAL A 70 -4.49 9.47 -20.44
N ILE A 71 -3.99 9.17 -21.64
CA ILE A 71 -4.83 8.80 -22.80
C ILE A 71 -5.37 7.41 -22.56
N ALA A 72 -6.65 7.31 -22.26
CA ALA A 72 -7.33 6.07 -21.91
C ALA A 72 -8.73 6.02 -22.54
N PRO A 73 -9.29 4.80 -22.79
CA PRO A 73 -10.60 4.64 -23.41
C PRO A 73 -11.76 5.10 -22.51
N SER A 74 -11.54 5.18 -21.19
CA SER A 74 -12.54 5.65 -20.23
C SER A 74 -12.01 6.78 -19.35
N ARG A 75 -12.94 7.63 -18.88
CA ARG A 75 -12.62 8.71 -17.93
C ARG A 75 -12.10 8.17 -16.60
N LEU A 76 -12.64 7.02 -16.16
CA LEU A 76 -12.18 6.37 -14.93
C LEU A 76 -10.72 5.96 -15.04
N GLU A 77 -10.36 5.28 -16.13
CA GLU A 77 -8.98 4.83 -16.35
C GLU A 77 -8.01 6.02 -16.49
N SER A 78 -8.41 7.07 -17.23
CA SER A 78 -7.63 8.30 -17.32
C SER A 78 -7.39 8.93 -15.94
N GLY A 79 -8.42 8.97 -15.09
CA GLY A 79 -8.32 9.44 -13.71
C GLY A 79 -7.37 8.59 -12.86
N VAL A 80 -7.47 7.27 -12.93
CA VAL A 80 -6.57 6.35 -12.21
C VAL A 80 -5.12 6.53 -12.67
N ARG A 81 -4.87 6.66 -13.97
CA ARG A 81 -3.51 6.91 -14.49
C ARG A 81 -2.96 8.26 -14.04
N GLY A 82 -3.82 9.30 -13.94
CA GLY A 82 -3.42 10.59 -13.35
C GLY A 82 -3.03 10.48 -11.88
N LEU A 83 -3.69 9.59 -11.11
CA LEU A 83 -3.28 9.31 -9.73
C LEU A 83 -1.93 8.56 -9.68
N LEU A 84 -1.66 7.65 -10.61
CA LEU A 84 -0.35 6.98 -10.69
C LEU A 84 0.78 7.98 -10.92
N ASP A 85 0.54 9.05 -11.67
CA ASP A 85 1.55 10.10 -11.94
C ASP A 85 1.92 10.92 -10.69
N THR A 86 1.19 10.78 -9.60
CA THR A 86 1.54 11.40 -8.31
C THR A 86 2.53 10.57 -7.50
N LEU A 87 2.72 9.29 -7.85
CA LEU A 87 3.65 8.40 -7.17
C LEU A 87 5.10 8.75 -7.52
N ASP A 88 5.98 8.65 -6.55
CA ASP A 88 7.40 8.95 -6.70
C ASP A 88 8.27 7.72 -7.04
N GLY A 89 7.64 6.64 -7.43
CA GLY A 89 8.25 5.38 -7.80
C GLY A 89 7.22 4.27 -7.91
N PHE A 90 7.70 3.03 -7.96
CA PHE A 90 6.84 1.86 -8.11
C PHE A 90 6.59 1.14 -6.79
N GLY A 91 5.54 0.33 -6.73
CA GLY A 91 5.16 -0.37 -5.51
C GLY A 91 6.25 -1.32 -5.01
N THR A 92 6.45 -1.36 -3.69
CA THR A 92 7.46 -2.20 -3.05
C THR A 92 7.14 -3.71 -3.12
N PHE A 93 5.92 -4.06 -3.46
CA PHE A 93 5.45 -5.45 -3.59
C PHE A 93 4.64 -5.67 -4.88
N ALA A 94 4.84 -4.81 -5.86
CA ALA A 94 4.19 -4.93 -7.16
C ALA A 94 4.82 -6.05 -7.99
N PRO A 95 4.05 -6.74 -8.86
CA PRO A 95 4.61 -7.69 -9.79
C PRO A 95 5.54 -7.00 -10.80
N ILE A 96 6.59 -7.71 -11.17
CA ILE A 96 7.54 -7.33 -12.20
C ILE A 96 7.21 -8.14 -13.45
N THR A 97 7.01 -7.50 -14.58
CA THR A 97 6.57 -8.16 -15.81
C THR A 97 7.49 -7.88 -16.98
N VAL A 98 7.69 -8.88 -17.80
CA VAL A 98 8.42 -8.76 -19.07
C VAL A 98 7.81 -9.69 -20.12
N ALA A 99 7.50 -9.17 -21.29
CA ALA A 99 6.95 -9.92 -22.39
C ALA A 99 8.03 -10.28 -23.42
N PHE A 100 7.81 -11.39 -24.15
CA PHE A 100 8.73 -11.91 -25.16
C PHE A 100 8.02 -12.10 -26.51
N ASP A 101 8.81 -12.12 -27.58
CA ASP A 101 8.31 -12.38 -28.94
C ASP A 101 7.99 -13.86 -29.20
N ARG A 102 8.54 -14.77 -28.38
CA ARG A 102 8.33 -16.23 -28.45
C ARG A 102 8.21 -16.81 -27.05
N ASP A 103 7.70 -18.06 -27.00
CA ASP A 103 7.44 -18.76 -25.74
C ASP A 103 8.73 -19.13 -25.00
N LEU A 104 8.66 -19.09 -23.68
CA LEU A 104 9.73 -19.50 -22.77
C LEU A 104 9.58 -20.98 -22.38
N ASP A 105 10.72 -21.62 -22.04
CA ASP A 105 10.73 -22.85 -21.28
C ASP A 105 10.53 -22.54 -19.79
N VAL A 106 9.25 -22.45 -19.42
CA VAL A 106 8.87 -22.09 -18.06
C VAL A 106 9.14 -23.20 -17.05
N LEU A 107 9.27 -24.45 -17.50
CA LEU A 107 9.62 -25.56 -16.61
C LEU A 107 11.11 -25.49 -16.23
N ASP A 108 12.01 -25.23 -17.18
CA ASP A 108 13.42 -24.99 -16.89
C ASP A 108 13.60 -23.77 -15.97
N LEU A 109 12.89 -22.66 -16.26
CA LEU A 109 12.87 -21.48 -15.40
C LEU A 109 12.43 -21.82 -13.97
N PHE A 110 11.29 -22.51 -13.82
CA PHE A 110 10.77 -22.90 -12.51
C PHE A 110 11.78 -23.74 -11.73
N ASN A 111 12.36 -24.77 -12.36
CA ASN A 111 13.31 -25.67 -11.72
C ASN A 111 14.57 -24.93 -11.23
N ARG A 112 15.05 -23.93 -11.97
CA ARG A 112 16.21 -23.11 -11.57
C ARG A 112 15.88 -22.19 -10.40
N GLN A 113 14.76 -21.48 -10.47
CA GLN A 113 14.42 -20.47 -9.46
C GLN A 113 13.95 -21.07 -8.12
N ASN A 114 13.56 -22.35 -8.08
CA ASN A 114 13.02 -22.98 -6.87
C ASN A 114 13.91 -24.07 -6.26
N ASN A 115 15.12 -24.26 -6.77
CA ASN A 115 16.04 -25.29 -6.29
C ASN A 115 16.92 -24.87 -5.09
N GLN A 116 16.77 -23.61 -4.62
CA GLN A 116 17.56 -22.99 -3.54
C GLN A 116 19.06 -22.81 -3.87
N ASP A 117 19.45 -22.93 -5.14
CA ASP A 117 20.79 -22.60 -5.61
C ASP A 117 20.76 -21.28 -6.42
N PRO A 118 21.10 -20.14 -5.81
CA PRO A 118 21.06 -18.86 -6.51
C PRO A 118 22.15 -18.74 -7.61
N ASP A 119 23.11 -19.65 -7.67
CA ASP A 119 24.18 -19.59 -8.66
C ASP A 119 23.71 -20.03 -10.06
N ASP A 120 22.57 -20.75 -10.17
CA ASP A 120 22.01 -21.18 -11.45
C ASP A 120 20.70 -20.49 -11.84
N ASP A 121 20.25 -19.53 -11.05
CA ASP A 121 19.06 -18.73 -11.33
C ASP A 121 19.09 -18.12 -12.74
N ALA A 122 17.91 -18.11 -13.37
CA ALA A 122 17.74 -17.52 -14.69
C ALA A 122 17.43 -16.02 -14.64
N VAL A 123 16.85 -15.56 -13.53
CA VAL A 123 16.46 -14.16 -13.29
C VAL A 123 16.88 -13.73 -11.90
N TYR A 124 17.44 -12.54 -11.82
CA TYR A 124 17.81 -11.92 -10.54
C TYR A 124 17.15 -10.56 -10.38
N LEU A 125 16.77 -10.24 -9.14
CA LEU A 125 16.40 -8.91 -8.70
C LEU A 125 17.47 -8.40 -7.72
N VAL A 126 18.21 -7.39 -8.13
CA VAL A 126 19.39 -6.89 -7.41
C VAL A 126 19.12 -5.49 -6.88
N ASP A 127 19.28 -5.28 -5.59
CA ASP A 127 19.31 -3.95 -4.99
C ASP A 127 20.63 -3.25 -5.38
N LEU A 128 20.54 -2.18 -6.15
CA LEU A 128 21.70 -1.46 -6.67
C LEU A 128 22.44 -0.61 -5.61
N GLN A 129 21.88 -0.48 -4.41
CA GLN A 129 22.54 0.22 -3.30
C GLN A 129 23.34 -0.73 -2.42
N SER A 130 22.79 -1.92 -2.13
CA SER A 130 23.43 -2.91 -1.25
C SER A 130 24.10 -4.06 -1.98
N GLY A 131 23.74 -4.33 -3.22
CA GLY A 131 24.16 -5.51 -3.99
C GLY A 131 23.45 -6.80 -3.60
N GLN A 132 22.50 -6.74 -2.67
CA GLN A 132 21.75 -7.92 -2.26
C GLN A 132 20.74 -8.34 -3.32
N THR A 133 20.67 -9.64 -3.60
CA THR A 133 19.60 -10.22 -4.39
C THR A 133 18.36 -10.39 -3.56
N GLN A 134 17.21 -10.10 -4.18
CA GLN A 134 15.90 -10.31 -3.58
C GLN A 134 15.26 -11.55 -4.18
N PRO A 135 14.75 -12.47 -3.36
CA PRO A 135 14.11 -13.67 -3.86
C PRO A 135 12.84 -13.33 -4.62
N LEU A 136 12.61 -14.00 -5.72
CA LEU A 136 11.46 -13.89 -6.59
C LEU A 136 10.58 -15.13 -6.48
N ASP A 137 9.27 -14.94 -6.46
CA ASP A 137 8.28 -16.01 -6.46
C ASP A 137 7.94 -16.43 -7.90
N PHE A 138 8.19 -17.70 -8.18
CA PHE A 138 7.82 -18.40 -9.41
C PHE A 138 6.92 -19.60 -9.12
N ASN A 139 6.29 -19.64 -7.95
CA ASN A 139 5.46 -20.76 -7.50
C ASN A 139 3.98 -20.64 -7.90
N GLY A 140 3.67 -19.86 -8.92
CA GLY A 140 2.28 -19.70 -9.36
C GLY A 140 1.39 -19.00 -8.35
N GLY A 141 1.97 -18.12 -7.51
CA GLY A 141 1.27 -17.37 -6.47
C GLY A 141 1.31 -18.00 -5.09
N HIS A 142 2.06 -19.06 -4.92
CA HIS A 142 2.38 -19.60 -3.61
C HIS A 142 3.40 -18.69 -2.92
N PHE A 143 2.97 -17.96 -1.92
CA PHE A 143 3.90 -17.25 -1.07
C PHE A 143 4.67 -18.26 -0.22
N PRO A 144 6.00 -18.16 -0.11
CA PRO A 144 6.80 -19.13 0.65
C PRO A 144 6.49 -19.13 2.16
N TYR A 145 5.69 -18.18 2.63
CA TYR A 145 5.19 -18.10 4.00
C TYR A 145 3.77 -18.65 4.17
N GLU A 146 3.14 -19.13 3.10
CA GLU A 146 1.90 -19.86 3.25
C GLU A 146 2.14 -21.15 4.05
N LEU A 147 1.19 -21.46 4.93
CA LEU A 147 1.25 -22.71 5.65
C LEU A 147 1.15 -23.85 4.63
N SER A 148 2.17 -24.70 4.60
CA SER A 148 2.22 -25.88 3.70
C SER A 148 1.12 -26.91 4.00
N ASN A 149 0.45 -26.78 5.16
CA ASN A 149 -0.64 -27.63 5.58
C ASN A 149 -1.88 -26.78 5.88
N SER A 150 -2.89 -26.86 5.03
CA SER A 150 -4.15 -26.14 5.16
C SER A 150 -4.91 -26.46 6.46
N ASN A 151 -4.64 -27.60 7.08
CA ASN A 151 -5.23 -27.96 8.39
C ASN A 151 -4.71 -27.10 9.54
N GLN A 152 -3.67 -26.30 9.33
CA GLN A 152 -3.16 -25.33 10.30
C GLN A 152 -3.90 -23.99 10.29
N TYR A 153 -4.72 -23.72 9.26
CA TYR A 153 -5.62 -22.57 9.27
C TYR A 153 -6.76 -22.80 10.28
N PHE A 154 -7.17 -21.72 10.93
CA PHE A 154 -8.34 -21.76 11.78
C PHE A 154 -9.58 -22.09 10.95
N SER A 155 -10.47 -22.92 11.50
CA SER A 155 -11.67 -23.38 10.79
C SER A 155 -12.64 -22.26 10.38
N ASN A 156 -12.54 -21.11 11.02
CA ASN A 156 -13.31 -19.90 10.72
C ASN A 156 -12.52 -18.89 9.85
N ASP A 157 -11.32 -19.22 9.41
CA ASP A 157 -10.56 -18.39 8.50
C ASP A 157 -11.17 -18.53 7.09
N PRO A 158 -11.63 -17.42 6.47
CA PRO A 158 -12.12 -17.45 5.08
C PRO A 158 -11.09 -18.04 4.10
N LEU A 159 -9.80 -17.88 4.37
CA LEU A 159 -8.72 -18.44 3.55
C LEU A 159 -8.67 -19.97 3.65
N ALA A 160 -9.11 -20.57 4.75
CA ALA A 160 -9.17 -22.03 4.87
C ALA A 160 -10.14 -22.66 3.86
N SER A 161 -11.19 -21.95 3.48
CA SER A 161 -12.13 -22.38 2.42
C SER A 161 -11.64 -22.00 1.02
N VAL A 162 -10.89 -20.91 0.90
CA VAL A 162 -10.31 -20.44 -0.35
C VAL A 162 -9.08 -21.27 -0.73
N THR A 163 -8.34 -21.81 0.23
CA THR A 163 -7.28 -22.79 -0.04
C THR A 163 -7.80 -24.02 -0.80
N ASN A 164 -9.08 -24.34 -0.70
CA ASN A 164 -9.69 -25.37 -1.52
C ASN A 164 -9.80 -25.00 -3.02
N LEU A 165 -9.68 -23.74 -3.36
CA LEU A 165 -9.59 -23.29 -4.75
C LEU A 165 -8.14 -23.33 -5.27
N LEU A 166 -7.19 -22.95 -4.41
CA LEU A 166 -5.77 -22.91 -4.74
C LEU A 166 -5.09 -24.25 -4.40
N PHE A 167 -5.51 -24.87 -3.31
CA PHE A 167 -4.96 -26.12 -2.76
C PHE A 167 -6.10 -27.03 -2.30
N PRO A 168 -6.82 -27.69 -3.22
CA PRO A 168 -7.85 -28.60 -2.82
C PRO A 168 -7.28 -29.68 -1.93
N THR A 169 -7.80 -29.79 -0.71
CA THR A 169 -7.37 -30.78 0.29
C THR A 169 -7.91 -32.18 -0.05
N THR A 170 -8.85 -32.28 -0.99
CA THR A 170 -9.47 -33.54 -1.42
C THR A 170 -9.38 -33.65 -2.94
N GLY A 171 -8.84 -34.75 -3.41
CA GLY A 171 -8.62 -35.04 -4.82
C GLY A 171 -7.18 -34.81 -5.29
N PRO A 172 -6.90 -35.05 -6.57
CA PRO A 172 -5.58 -34.75 -7.11
C PRO A 172 -5.30 -33.27 -6.92
N GLN A 173 -4.20 -32.95 -6.24
CA GLN A 173 -3.75 -31.57 -6.08
C GLN A 173 -3.57 -30.96 -7.46
N PRO A 174 -4.11 -29.77 -7.74
CA PRO A 174 -3.80 -29.08 -8.96
C PRO A 174 -2.29 -28.89 -9.00
N ASN A 175 -1.70 -29.26 -10.12
CA ASN A 175 -0.28 -29.09 -10.30
C ASN A 175 0.00 -27.63 -10.68
N PHE A 176 -0.02 -26.72 -9.71
CA PHE A 176 0.34 -25.33 -9.91
C PHE A 176 1.76 -25.15 -10.44
N LEU A 177 2.60 -26.18 -10.22
CA LEU A 177 3.97 -26.24 -10.69
C LEU A 177 4.04 -26.50 -12.19
N HIS A 178 2.96 -26.96 -12.79
CA HIS A 178 2.90 -27.29 -14.23
C HIS A 178 1.65 -26.70 -14.92
N PRO A 179 1.32 -25.41 -14.73
CA PRO A 179 0.24 -24.80 -15.51
C PRO A 179 0.50 -24.87 -17.01
N LEU A 180 1.73 -25.24 -17.38
CA LEU A 180 2.23 -25.35 -18.73
C LEU A 180 2.49 -26.81 -19.16
N ASP A 181 2.12 -27.79 -18.33
CA ASP A 181 2.08 -29.18 -18.77
C ASP A 181 1.05 -29.29 -19.89
N PRO A 182 1.46 -29.65 -21.12
CA PRO A 182 0.53 -29.79 -22.25
C PRO A 182 -0.56 -30.83 -22.00
N SER A 183 -0.34 -31.77 -21.09
CA SER A 183 -1.33 -32.77 -20.69
C SER A 183 -2.31 -32.24 -19.63
N TYR A 184 -2.02 -31.13 -18.99
CA TYR A 184 -2.79 -30.60 -17.89
C TYR A 184 -4.25 -30.27 -18.28
N PRO A 185 -4.55 -29.64 -19.44
CA PRO A 185 -5.90 -29.39 -19.88
C PRO A 185 -6.73 -30.67 -20.06
N ALA A 186 -6.11 -31.73 -20.59
CA ALA A 186 -6.78 -33.00 -20.82
C ALA A 186 -7.12 -33.74 -19.52
N THR A 187 -6.26 -33.65 -18.51
CA THR A 187 -6.42 -34.32 -17.22
C THR A 187 -7.28 -33.54 -16.22
N HIS A 188 -7.52 -32.23 -16.46
CA HIS A 188 -8.20 -31.33 -15.55
C HIS A 188 -9.43 -30.66 -16.18
N GLY A 189 -10.17 -31.37 -17.03
CA GLY A 189 -11.46 -30.93 -17.54
C GLY A 189 -11.41 -29.82 -18.59
N GLY A 190 -10.30 -29.73 -19.31
CA GLY A 190 -10.17 -28.77 -20.40
C GLY A 190 -9.97 -27.33 -19.94
N ILE A 191 -9.48 -27.14 -18.72
CA ILE A 191 -9.14 -25.80 -18.19
C ILE A 191 -7.90 -25.29 -18.92
N ALA A 192 -8.06 -25.02 -20.21
CA ALA A 192 -7.15 -24.14 -20.95
C ALA A 192 -7.10 -22.71 -20.31
N GLN A 193 -8.02 -22.45 -19.39
CA GLN A 193 -8.23 -21.18 -18.71
C GLN A 193 -7.27 -20.92 -17.57
N GLN A 194 -6.46 -21.86 -17.19
CA GLN A 194 -5.47 -21.61 -16.13
C GLN A 194 -4.34 -20.70 -16.56
N SER A 195 -4.18 -20.48 -17.86
CA SER A 195 -3.31 -19.41 -18.34
C SER A 195 -3.81 -18.02 -17.97
N ASP A 196 -5.11 -17.87 -17.72
CA ASP A 196 -5.73 -16.63 -17.27
C ASP A 196 -5.86 -16.57 -15.74
N ASP A 197 -5.35 -17.56 -15.05
CA ASP A 197 -5.30 -17.56 -13.60
C ASP A 197 -4.35 -16.44 -13.14
N LEU A 198 -4.87 -15.51 -12.36
CA LEU A 198 -4.12 -14.39 -11.80
C LEU A 198 -2.93 -14.82 -10.93
N LEU A 199 -2.86 -16.10 -10.61
CA LEU A 199 -1.81 -16.69 -9.78
C LEU A 199 -0.66 -17.29 -10.59
N THR A 200 -0.78 -17.35 -11.93
CA THR A 200 0.31 -17.83 -12.77
C THR A 200 1.50 -16.88 -12.78
N PHE A 201 2.69 -17.43 -12.93
CA PHE A 201 3.90 -16.64 -13.16
C PHE A 201 4.21 -16.45 -14.66
N TYR A 202 3.42 -17.03 -15.56
CA TYR A 202 3.59 -16.87 -17.01
C TYR A 202 2.23 -16.83 -17.70
N GLU A 203 1.92 -15.71 -18.32
CA GLU A 203 0.70 -15.52 -19.11
C GLU A 203 1.00 -15.89 -20.57
N ARG A 204 0.38 -16.97 -21.06
CA ARG A 204 0.71 -17.57 -22.36
C ARG A 204 0.24 -16.74 -23.54
N ALA A 205 -0.91 -16.11 -23.45
CA ALA A 205 -1.47 -15.39 -24.59
C ALA A 205 -0.62 -14.20 -24.99
N THR A 206 -0.02 -13.53 -24.01
CA THR A 206 0.88 -12.37 -24.21
C THR A 206 2.35 -12.73 -24.09
N ARG A 207 2.70 -13.97 -23.71
CA ARG A 207 4.07 -14.43 -23.43
C ARG A 207 4.76 -13.58 -22.39
N THR A 208 4.02 -13.22 -21.34
CA THR A 208 4.48 -12.34 -20.28
C THR A 208 4.91 -13.15 -19.08
N LEU A 209 6.18 -13.01 -18.69
CA LEU A 209 6.69 -13.48 -17.43
C LEU A 209 6.29 -12.51 -16.33
N ILE A 210 5.71 -13.03 -15.24
CA ILE A 210 5.22 -12.30 -14.08
C ILE A 210 5.99 -12.77 -12.86
N MET A 211 6.82 -11.90 -12.31
CA MET A 211 7.67 -12.20 -11.16
C MET A 211 7.19 -11.37 -9.97
N ARG A 212 7.18 -11.95 -8.78
CA ARG A 212 6.81 -11.22 -7.56
C ARG A 212 7.96 -11.28 -6.56
N PRO A 213 8.33 -10.16 -5.92
CA PRO A 213 9.21 -10.23 -4.77
C PRO A 213 8.57 -11.08 -3.68
N VAL A 214 9.34 -11.97 -3.06
CA VAL A 214 8.88 -12.80 -1.94
C VAL A 214 8.57 -11.95 -0.70
N LEU A 215 9.35 -10.90 -0.49
CA LEU A 215 9.18 -9.91 0.57
C LEU A 215 9.02 -8.53 -0.05
N PRO A 216 8.33 -7.61 0.63
CA PRO A 216 8.32 -6.22 0.21
C PRO A 216 9.74 -5.68 0.05
N LEU A 217 10.00 -5.05 -1.07
CA LEU A 217 11.25 -4.36 -1.35
C LEU A 217 11.41 -3.14 -0.42
N LEU A 218 12.64 -2.73 -0.17
CA LEU A 218 12.90 -1.49 0.54
C LEU A 218 12.36 -0.30 -0.27
N GLN A 219 11.76 0.66 0.41
CA GLN A 219 11.29 1.90 -0.21
C GLN A 219 12.46 2.81 -0.56
N GLU A 220 12.29 3.66 -1.60
CA GLU A 220 13.30 4.63 -2.04
C GLU A 220 14.62 3.96 -2.49
N HIS A 221 14.55 2.69 -2.90
CA HIS A 221 15.68 1.93 -3.40
C HIS A 221 15.58 1.74 -4.91
N LYS A 222 16.73 1.67 -5.55
CA LYS A 222 16.83 1.34 -6.97
C LYS A 222 17.20 -0.13 -7.13
N TYR A 223 16.41 -0.84 -7.91
CA TYR A 223 16.60 -2.25 -8.21
C TYR A 223 16.91 -2.46 -9.67
N ALA A 224 17.70 -3.47 -9.96
CA ALA A 224 17.88 -3.99 -11.30
C ALA A 224 17.25 -5.37 -11.44
N VAL A 225 16.49 -5.59 -12.48
CA VAL A 225 16.10 -6.92 -12.93
C VAL A 225 17.11 -7.37 -13.98
N VAL A 226 17.66 -8.56 -13.80
CA VAL A 226 18.70 -9.13 -14.66
C VAL A 226 18.19 -10.44 -15.23
N LEU A 227 17.93 -10.47 -16.54
CA LEU A 227 17.66 -11.69 -17.29
C LEU A 227 18.99 -12.26 -17.77
N THR A 228 19.22 -13.55 -17.52
CA THR A 228 20.45 -14.21 -17.95
C THR A 228 20.24 -15.08 -19.19
N ALA A 229 21.31 -15.50 -19.82
CA ALA A 229 21.30 -16.50 -20.91
C ALA A 229 20.82 -17.90 -20.47
N ARG A 230 20.59 -18.10 -19.15
CA ARG A 230 20.01 -19.32 -18.59
C ARG A 230 18.50 -19.36 -18.75
N LEU A 231 17.85 -18.19 -18.92
CA LEU A 231 16.45 -18.11 -19.35
C LEU A 231 16.37 -18.48 -20.82
N ARG A 232 15.53 -19.45 -21.19
CA ARG A 232 15.52 -20.06 -22.52
C ARG A 232 14.12 -20.13 -23.12
N GLY A 233 14.08 -20.22 -24.44
CA GLY A 233 12.89 -20.61 -25.18
C GLY A 233 12.68 -22.13 -25.18
N LEU A 234 11.51 -22.57 -25.67
CA LEU A 234 11.15 -23.99 -25.78
C LEU A 234 12.15 -24.83 -26.64
N ASP A 235 12.88 -24.18 -27.51
CA ASP A 235 13.93 -24.79 -28.32
C ASP A 235 15.30 -24.84 -27.62
N GLY A 236 15.39 -24.46 -26.34
CA GLY A 236 16.59 -24.41 -25.53
C GLY A 236 17.52 -23.24 -25.85
N THR A 237 17.14 -22.34 -26.77
CA THR A 237 17.96 -21.17 -27.10
C THR A 237 17.83 -20.07 -26.05
N PRO A 238 18.95 -19.42 -25.64
CA PRO A 238 18.92 -18.35 -24.66
C PRO A 238 18.06 -17.15 -25.10
N VAL A 239 17.38 -16.50 -24.16
CA VAL A 239 16.71 -15.23 -24.41
C VAL A 239 17.72 -14.13 -24.76
N GLY A 240 17.26 -13.06 -25.36
CA GLY A 240 18.09 -11.94 -25.74
C GLY A 240 17.46 -10.57 -25.52
N ALA A 241 18.30 -9.56 -25.65
CA ALA A 241 17.92 -8.17 -25.67
C ALA A 241 16.86 -7.88 -26.74
N PRO A 242 16.12 -6.76 -26.62
CA PRO A 242 15.15 -6.34 -27.62
C PRO A 242 15.72 -6.30 -29.04
N SER A 243 14.87 -6.54 -30.04
CA SER A 243 15.27 -6.45 -31.45
C SER A 243 15.81 -5.04 -31.76
N GLY A 244 16.98 -5.00 -32.39
CA GLY A 244 17.65 -3.72 -32.69
C GLY A 244 18.48 -3.12 -31.55
N SER A 245 18.43 -3.70 -30.33
CA SER A 245 19.33 -3.32 -29.25
C SER A 245 20.73 -3.90 -29.46
N SER A 246 21.76 -3.07 -29.28
CA SER A 246 23.17 -3.50 -29.33
C SER A 246 23.75 -3.83 -27.95
N GLY A 247 23.08 -3.36 -26.90
CA GLY A 247 23.53 -3.54 -25.51
C GLY A 247 22.58 -4.38 -24.65
N ILE A 248 23.08 -4.83 -23.50
CA ILE A 248 22.31 -5.59 -22.51
C ILE A 248 21.28 -4.76 -21.76
N ASN A 249 21.21 -3.46 -22.01
CA ASN A 249 20.23 -2.54 -21.42
C ASN A 249 19.94 -1.38 -22.37
N HIS A 250 18.84 -0.68 -22.15
CA HIS A 250 18.55 0.57 -22.88
C HIS A 250 19.54 1.67 -22.48
N ALA A 251 20.05 2.43 -23.48
CA ALA A 251 21.08 3.45 -23.30
C ALA A 251 20.75 4.49 -22.21
N ALA A 252 19.49 4.90 -22.10
CA ALA A 252 19.03 5.86 -21.08
C ALA A 252 19.23 5.37 -19.64
N GLN A 253 19.26 4.07 -19.41
CA GLN A 253 19.47 3.48 -18.07
C GLN A 253 20.92 3.06 -17.79
N THR A 254 21.85 3.35 -18.70
CA THR A 254 23.25 2.92 -18.54
C THR A 254 23.89 3.45 -17.25
N ASN A 255 23.64 4.72 -16.92
CA ASN A 255 24.20 5.30 -15.69
C ASN A 255 23.58 4.70 -14.43
N GLU A 256 22.31 4.38 -14.45
CA GLU A 256 21.58 3.78 -13.32
C GLU A 256 22.04 2.35 -13.04
N LEU A 257 22.34 1.60 -14.09
CA LEU A 257 22.76 0.20 -14.02
C LEU A 257 24.26 0.02 -13.82
N LYS A 258 25.09 1.09 -13.85
CA LYS A 258 26.53 1.00 -13.60
C LYS A 258 26.92 0.19 -12.37
N PRO A 259 26.21 0.28 -11.22
CA PRO A 259 26.55 -0.53 -10.05
C PRO A 259 26.55 -2.04 -10.32
N LEU A 260 25.77 -2.54 -11.28
CA LEU A 260 25.75 -3.96 -11.66
C LEU A 260 27.13 -4.49 -12.08
N LEU A 261 28.02 -3.63 -12.60
CA LEU A 261 29.39 -4.06 -12.98
C LEU A 261 30.19 -4.62 -11.79
N GLN A 262 29.78 -4.28 -10.57
CA GLN A 262 30.42 -4.73 -9.32
C GLN A 262 29.47 -5.57 -8.44
N LEU A 263 28.18 -5.58 -8.76
CA LEU A 263 27.12 -6.16 -7.91
C LEU A 263 26.41 -7.34 -8.60
N LEU A 264 27.00 -7.92 -9.63
CA LEU A 264 26.41 -9.12 -10.25
C LEU A 264 26.36 -10.26 -9.23
N PRO A 265 25.20 -10.93 -9.08
CA PRO A 265 25.01 -11.95 -8.07
C PRO A 265 25.82 -13.21 -8.36
N GLY A 266 26.27 -13.88 -7.31
CA GLY A 266 26.95 -15.15 -7.38
C GLY A 266 28.19 -15.14 -8.29
N LYS A 267 28.25 -16.11 -9.21
CA LYS A 267 29.32 -16.27 -10.21
C LYS A 267 28.90 -15.75 -11.59
N LEU A 268 27.83 -14.96 -11.68
CA LEU A 268 27.32 -14.49 -12.97
C LEU A 268 28.33 -13.55 -13.65
N ALA A 269 28.77 -13.90 -14.84
CA ALA A 269 29.57 -13.00 -15.66
C ALA A 269 28.71 -12.02 -16.45
N LEU A 270 29.22 -10.84 -16.70
CA LEU A 270 28.49 -9.81 -17.47
C LEU A 270 28.10 -10.30 -18.89
N SER A 271 28.92 -11.20 -19.47
CA SER A 271 28.65 -11.84 -20.76
C SER A 271 27.49 -12.83 -20.75
N GLU A 272 27.01 -13.23 -19.58
CA GLU A 272 25.86 -14.12 -19.42
C GLU A 272 24.56 -13.30 -19.24
N VAL A 273 24.64 -11.97 -19.08
CA VAL A 273 23.46 -11.10 -18.98
C VAL A 273 22.85 -10.93 -20.36
N ALA A 274 21.62 -11.40 -20.52
CA ALA A 274 20.85 -11.25 -21.75
C ALA A 274 20.21 -9.86 -21.88
N TYR A 275 19.60 -9.39 -20.80
CA TYR A 275 19.02 -8.04 -20.70
C TYR A 275 18.85 -7.62 -19.26
N ALA A 276 18.98 -6.32 -18.99
CA ALA A 276 18.73 -5.75 -17.68
C ALA A 276 18.05 -4.38 -17.77
N TRP A 277 17.22 -4.07 -16.77
CA TRP A 277 16.62 -2.74 -16.61
C TRP A 277 16.53 -2.37 -15.15
N ALA A 278 16.36 -1.08 -14.86
CA ALA A 278 16.25 -0.56 -13.51
C ALA A 278 14.88 0.06 -13.25
N PHE A 279 14.47 -0.03 -11.99
CA PHE A 279 13.32 0.71 -11.46
C PHE A 279 13.57 1.16 -10.03
N THR A 280 12.88 2.22 -9.62
CA THR A 280 12.95 2.78 -8.27
C THR A 280 11.64 2.54 -7.54
N THR A 281 11.73 2.02 -6.30
CA THR A 281 10.56 1.84 -5.43
C THR A 281 10.12 3.19 -4.85
N GLN A 282 8.81 3.34 -4.70
CA GLN A 282 8.22 4.55 -4.12
C GLN A 282 8.56 4.72 -2.63
N SER A 283 8.47 5.93 -2.14
CA SER A 283 8.38 6.21 -0.71
C SER A 283 7.01 5.78 -0.19
N THR A 284 6.96 5.00 0.88
CA THR A 284 5.70 4.51 1.47
C THR A 284 5.41 5.11 2.83
N THR A 285 6.44 5.39 3.63
CA THR A 285 6.29 5.89 5.00
C THR A 285 6.87 7.29 5.21
N ARG A 286 7.69 7.78 4.29
CA ARG A 286 8.46 9.01 4.45
C ARG A 286 7.60 10.24 4.72
N ASP A 287 6.47 10.38 4.02
CA ASP A 287 5.57 11.51 4.24
C ASP A 287 5.02 11.48 5.66
N LEU A 288 4.51 10.34 6.11
CA LEU A 288 3.98 10.17 7.47
C LEU A 288 5.04 10.34 8.55
N GLU A 289 6.25 9.82 8.32
CA GLU A 289 7.39 10.00 9.24
C GLU A 289 7.82 11.47 9.31
N SER A 290 7.87 12.16 8.17
CA SER A 290 8.23 13.58 8.10
C SER A 290 7.17 14.45 8.78
N ILE A 291 5.89 14.15 8.60
CA ILE A 291 4.78 14.81 9.29
C ILE A 291 4.90 14.59 10.80
N ARG A 292 5.06 13.33 11.24
CA ARG A 292 5.22 13.01 12.66
C ARG A 292 6.40 13.76 13.29
N ARG A 293 7.57 13.72 12.65
CA ARG A 293 8.75 14.45 13.09
C ARG A 293 8.52 15.95 13.11
N GLY A 294 7.84 16.48 12.09
CA GLY A 294 7.49 17.88 11.96
C GLY A 294 6.57 18.39 13.08
N LEU A 295 5.59 17.58 13.51
CA LEU A 295 4.75 17.87 14.67
C LEU A 295 5.53 17.93 15.99
N HIS A 296 6.71 17.30 16.05
CA HIS A 296 7.65 17.38 17.16
C HIS A 296 8.78 18.40 16.94
N GLY A 297 8.72 19.21 15.89
CA GLY A 297 9.71 20.25 15.59
C GLY A 297 11.01 19.76 14.94
N TYR A 298 10.99 18.56 14.34
CA TYR A 298 12.17 17.97 13.70
C TYR A 298 11.98 17.78 12.19
N GLY A 299 13.09 17.80 11.47
CA GLY A 299 13.13 17.51 10.04
C GLY A 299 12.58 18.63 9.14
N PRO A 300 12.29 18.34 7.86
CA PRO A 300 11.92 19.35 6.89
C PRO A 300 10.61 20.07 7.20
N LEU A 301 9.70 19.43 7.95
CA LEU A 301 8.39 19.98 8.29
C LEU A 301 8.32 20.52 9.73
N ALA A 302 9.46 20.91 10.34
CA ALA A 302 9.53 21.35 11.74
C ALA A 302 8.56 22.49 12.11
N GLN A 303 8.13 23.31 11.14
CA GLN A 303 7.14 24.36 11.34
C GLN A 303 5.76 23.86 11.78
N LEU A 304 5.44 22.57 11.55
CA LEU A 304 4.16 21.98 11.95
C LEU A 304 3.94 22.05 13.47
N GLN A 305 5.00 21.90 14.28
CA GLN A 305 4.91 22.06 15.74
C GLN A 305 4.37 23.43 16.16
N ARG A 306 4.77 24.49 15.45
CA ARG A 306 4.31 25.85 15.74
C ARG A 306 2.91 26.10 15.22
N LEU A 307 2.55 25.53 14.07
CA LEU A 307 1.22 25.68 13.45
C LEU A 307 0.17 24.86 14.19
N TYR A 308 0.55 23.69 14.69
CA TYR A 308 -0.32 22.74 15.39
C TYR A 308 0.33 22.32 16.72
N PRO A 309 0.36 23.23 17.70
CA PRO A 309 0.95 22.92 19.00
C PRO A 309 0.17 21.83 19.73
N VAL A 310 0.85 21.09 20.60
CA VAL A 310 0.20 20.11 21.46
C VAL A 310 -0.87 20.79 22.31
N GLN A 311 -2.10 20.32 22.21
CA GLN A 311 -3.21 20.81 23.02
C GLN A 311 -3.26 20.00 24.32
N THR A 312 -3.18 20.70 25.46
CA THR A 312 -3.25 20.10 26.79
C THR A 312 -4.44 20.63 27.55
N LEU A 313 -5.13 19.74 28.29
CA LEU A 313 -6.18 20.14 29.20
C LEU A 313 -5.59 20.72 30.48
N THR A 314 -5.90 21.98 30.74
CA THR A 314 -5.56 22.59 32.03
C THR A 314 -6.52 22.05 33.10
N GLY A 315 -5.99 21.40 34.12
CA GLY A 315 -6.81 20.80 35.20
C GLY A 315 -7.22 19.32 34.96
N GLY A 316 -6.76 18.72 33.87
CA GLY A 316 -7.03 17.31 33.56
C GLY A 316 -8.51 17.02 33.26
N THR A 317 -8.87 15.73 33.27
CA THR A 317 -10.23 15.27 32.93
C THR A 317 -11.26 15.59 33.99
N THR A 318 -10.86 15.91 35.23
CA THR A 318 -11.78 16.27 36.34
C THR A 318 -12.42 17.62 36.16
N SER A 319 -11.90 18.49 35.30
CA SER A 319 -12.48 19.80 34.98
C SER A 319 -13.44 19.77 33.78
N LEU A 320 -13.61 18.62 33.12
CA LEU A 320 -14.48 18.50 31.96
C LEU A 320 -15.96 18.51 32.39
N PRO A 321 -16.83 19.17 31.62
CA PRO A 321 -18.27 19.12 31.88
C PRO A 321 -18.81 17.72 31.60
N ASP A 322 -19.81 17.32 32.38
CA ASP A 322 -20.62 16.15 32.07
C ASP A 322 -21.41 16.37 30.77
N TYR A 323 -21.75 15.28 30.10
CA TYR A 323 -22.57 15.35 28.89
C TYR A 323 -23.93 16.00 29.17
N GLN A 324 -24.44 16.77 28.22
CA GLN A 324 -25.75 17.42 28.31
C GLN A 324 -26.83 16.62 27.57
N SER A 325 -26.47 16.04 26.44
CA SER A 325 -27.34 15.20 25.63
C SER A 325 -26.47 14.18 24.93
N LEU A 326 -26.85 12.90 24.97
CA LEU A 326 -26.08 11.82 24.34
C LEU A 326 -25.94 12.05 22.82
N ILE A 327 -27.01 12.47 22.16
CA ILE A 327 -26.98 12.72 20.71
C ILE A 327 -26.07 13.90 20.38
N ASN A 328 -26.13 14.99 21.14
CA ASN A 328 -25.26 16.14 20.92
C ASN A 328 -23.79 15.80 21.15
N VAL A 329 -23.49 14.95 22.15
CA VAL A 329 -22.14 14.51 22.46
C VAL A 329 -21.61 13.53 21.41
N LEU A 330 -22.42 12.59 20.96
CA LEU A 330 -22.02 11.66 19.91
C LEU A 330 -21.77 12.36 18.56
N GLN A 331 -22.56 13.37 18.24
CA GLN A 331 -22.37 14.21 17.06
C GLN A 331 -21.42 15.38 17.28
N LEU A 332 -21.12 15.70 18.56
CA LEU A 332 -20.36 16.88 18.96
C LEU A 332 -20.93 18.15 18.30
N LYS A 333 -22.23 18.35 18.44
CA LYS A 333 -22.90 19.58 18.01
C LYS A 333 -22.47 20.72 18.92
N GLY A 334 -21.68 21.58 18.40
CA GLY A 334 -21.17 22.79 19.01
C GLY A 334 -20.32 23.55 18.00
N PRO A 335 -19.88 24.74 18.27
CA PRO A 335 -18.91 25.38 17.41
C PRO A 335 -17.66 24.49 17.37
N PRO A 336 -17.08 24.25 16.17
CA PRO A 336 -15.79 23.56 16.08
C PRO A 336 -14.77 24.36 16.90
N PRO A 337 -13.71 23.70 17.43
CA PRO A 337 -12.62 24.41 18.07
C PRO A 337 -12.08 25.49 17.14
N ASP A 338 -11.74 26.66 17.69
CA ASP A 338 -11.18 27.74 16.89
C ASP A 338 -9.86 27.24 16.24
N PRO A 339 -9.71 27.35 14.92
CA PRO A 339 -8.48 26.95 14.24
C PRO A 339 -7.26 27.79 14.65
N ASP A 340 -7.45 28.94 15.29
CA ASP A 340 -6.38 29.74 15.88
C ASP A 340 -5.86 29.05 17.14
N PRO A 341 -4.61 28.54 17.15
CA PRO A 341 -4.03 27.86 18.31
C PRO A 341 -4.02 28.72 19.58
N ALA A 342 -4.00 30.05 19.44
CA ALA A 342 -4.05 30.97 20.57
C ALA A 342 -5.44 31.04 21.23
N LYS A 343 -6.47 30.65 20.51
CA LYS A 343 -7.88 30.67 20.96
C LYS A 343 -8.42 29.27 21.27
N ALA A 344 -7.78 28.22 20.75
CA ALA A 344 -8.22 26.83 20.88
C ALA A 344 -8.34 26.34 22.34
N SER A 345 -7.75 27.03 23.29
CA SER A 345 -7.78 26.66 24.71
C SER A 345 -9.00 27.13 25.49
N SER A 346 -9.86 27.97 24.90
CA SER A 346 -10.93 28.64 25.65
C SER A 346 -12.29 27.95 25.61
N ASP A 347 -12.47 26.96 24.72
CA ASP A 347 -13.75 26.28 24.58
C ASP A 347 -13.55 24.78 24.31
N PRO A 348 -13.48 23.97 25.37
CA PRO A 348 -13.29 22.52 25.17
C PRO A 348 -14.61 21.93 24.65
N THR A 349 -14.62 21.52 23.39
CA THR A 349 -15.63 20.59 22.89
C THR A 349 -15.34 19.18 23.46
N LEU A 350 -15.22 19.08 24.78
CA LEU A 350 -14.87 17.88 25.51
C LEU A 350 -15.90 17.62 26.59
N PHE A 351 -16.42 16.40 26.62
CA PHE A 351 -17.44 15.98 27.57
C PHE A 351 -17.07 14.64 28.16
N THR A 352 -17.48 14.40 29.41
CA THR A 352 -17.39 13.11 30.07
C THR A 352 -18.76 12.43 30.12
N LEU A 353 -18.75 11.10 29.95
CA LEU A 353 -19.89 10.23 30.15
C LEU A 353 -19.46 9.08 31.08
N LYS A 354 -20.00 9.06 32.28
CA LYS A 354 -19.72 7.97 33.24
C LYS A 354 -20.38 6.68 32.78
N VAL A 355 -19.69 5.57 32.97
CA VAL A 355 -20.26 4.25 32.63
C VAL A 355 -21.51 3.98 33.45
N ALA A 356 -21.59 4.48 34.69
CA ALA A 356 -22.78 4.37 35.53
C ALA A 356 -24.05 4.99 34.90
N ASP A 357 -23.88 6.03 34.09
CA ASP A 357 -24.97 6.67 33.37
C ASP A 357 -25.28 5.97 32.04
N LEU A 358 -24.29 5.39 31.40
CA LEU A 358 -24.43 4.68 30.11
C LEU A 358 -25.07 3.28 30.28
N LEU A 359 -24.71 2.52 31.30
CA LEU A 359 -25.17 1.15 31.49
C LEU A 359 -26.70 0.99 31.52
N PRO A 360 -27.47 1.83 32.21
CA PRO A 360 -28.94 1.72 32.19
C PRO A 360 -29.54 1.90 30.79
N LEU A 361 -28.92 2.75 29.96
CA LEU A 361 -29.31 2.93 28.55
C LEU A 361 -29.07 1.66 27.73
N LEU A 362 -27.86 1.10 27.84
CA LEU A 362 -27.49 -0.11 27.11
C LEU A 362 -28.23 -1.38 27.60
N GLN A 363 -28.78 -1.35 28.81
CA GLN A 363 -29.64 -2.41 29.34
C GLN A 363 -31.09 -2.31 28.86
N ASN A 364 -31.51 -1.15 28.36
CA ASN A 364 -32.82 -1.02 27.73
C ASN A 364 -32.89 -1.91 26.48
N PRO A 365 -33.85 -2.87 26.37
CA PRO A 365 -33.86 -3.87 25.31
C PRO A 365 -33.88 -3.29 23.90
N GLN A 366 -34.52 -2.14 23.71
CA GLN A 366 -34.63 -1.53 22.38
C GLN A 366 -33.35 -0.82 21.98
N ILE A 367 -32.71 -0.09 22.90
CA ILE A 367 -31.43 0.57 22.68
C ILE A 367 -30.32 -0.48 22.52
N LYS A 368 -30.36 -1.51 23.38
CA LYS A 368 -29.46 -2.65 23.29
C LYS A 368 -29.51 -3.30 21.91
N ASN A 369 -30.70 -3.66 21.43
CA ASN A 369 -30.87 -4.30 20.14
C ASN A 369 -30.45 -3.40 18.96
N LEU A 370 -30.68 -2.09 19.08
CA LEU A 370 -30.31 -1.13 18.07
C LEU A 370 -28.78 -0.92 17.96
N LEU A 371 -28.10 -0.82 19.11
CA LEU A 371 -26.67 -0.46 19.16
C LEU A 371 -25.74 -1.66 19.20
N LEU A 372 -26.15 -2.75 19.85
CA LEU A 372 -25.29 -3.90 20.15
C LEU A 372 -25.77 -5.20 19.48
N GLY A 373 -26.96 -5.17 18.88
CA GLY A 373 -27.56 -6.35 18.23
C GLY A 373 -28.37 -7.25 19.15
N THR A 374 -28.86 -8.35 18.60
CA THR A 374 -29.86 -9.23 19.24
C THR A 374 -29.29 -10.49 19.89
N ASN A 375 -27.98 -10.72 19.81
CA ASN A 375 -27.35 -11.89 20.46
C ASN A 375 -27.10 -11.59 21.94
N ASP A 376 -28.07 -11.99 22.79
CA ASP A 376 -28.07 -11.66 24.21
C ASP A 376 -26.83 -12.14 24.97
N GLN A 377 -26.26 -13.29 24.64
CA GLN A 377 -25.05 -13.79 25.33
C GLN A 377 -23.82 -12.94 25.03
N ASN A 378 -23.60 -12.60 23.77
CA ASN A 378 -22.45 -11.77 23.36
C ASN A 378 -22.60 -10.35 23.90
N VAL A 379 -23.82 -9.80 23.86
CA VAL A 379 -24.10 -8.46 24.38
C VAL A 379 -23.91 -8.40 25.89
N GLN A 380 -24.37 -9.41 26.64
CA GLN A 380 -24.18 -9.45 28.09
C GLN A 380 -22.69 -9.57 28.44
N ALA A 381 -21.94 -10.44 27.76
CA ALA A 381 -20.51 -10.57 27.95
C ALA A 381 -19.77 -9.22 27.69
N LEU A 382 -20.22 -8.47 26.68
CA LEU A 382 -19.68 -7.14 26.40
C LEU A 382 -20.01 -6.15 27.53
N LEU A 383 -21.27 -6.07 27.96
CA LEU A 383 -21.70 -5.19 29.05
C LEU A 383 -20.97 -5.49 30.36
N ASP A 384 -20.70 -6.76 30.64
CA ASP A 384 -19.94 -7.18 31.83
C ASP A 384 -18.50 -6.62 31.81
N THR A 385 -17.92 -6.38 30.64
CA THR A 385 -16.58 -5.76 30.55
C THR A 385 -16.57 -4.30 30.97
N TYR A 386 -17.68 -3.57 30.85
CA TYR A 386 -17.75 -2.16 31.20
C TYR A 386 -17.62 -1.89 32.70
N GLN A 387 -17.73 -2.90 33.56
CA GLN A 387 -17.37 -2.75 34.97
C GLN A 387 -15.94 -2.25 35.20
N TYR A 388 -15.04 -2.43 34.20
CA TYR A 388 -13.64 -2.03 34.25
C TYR A 388 -13.40 -0.62 33.67
N VAL A 389 -14.38 -0.03 32.99
CA VAL A 389 -14.33 1.36 32.48
C VAL A 389 -14.91 2.30 33.52
N ASP A 390 -14.25 3.41 33.77
CA ASP A 390 -14.73 4.45 34.68
C ASP A 390 -15.66 5.43 33.96
N TYR A 391 -15.10 6.05 32.91
CA TYR A 391 -15.84 7.02 32.10
C TYR A 391 -15.29 7.07 30.67
N PHE A 392 -16.07 7.66 29.80
CA PHE A 392 -15.67 8.03 28.45
C PHE A 392 -15.42 9.54 28.38
N VAL A 393 -14.46 9.95 27.54
CA VAL A 393 -14.27 11.33 27.11
C VAL A 393 -14.58 11.39 25.63
N MET A 394 -15.43 12.31 25.24
CA MET A 394 -15.77 12.60 23.85
C MET A 394 -15.36 14.02 23.54
N GLY A 395 -14.75 14.23 22.38
CA GLY A 395 -14.25 15.54 22.06
C GLY A 395 -13.76 15.72 20.64
N GLN A 396 -13.28 16.93 20.40
CA GLN A 396 -12.66 17.33 19.16
C GLN A 396 -11.32 17.99 19.43
N TYR A 397 -10.40 17.84 18.49
CA TYR A 397 -9.13 18.56 18.49
C TYR A 397 -8.77 19.02 17.08
N ILE A 398 -7.90 20.01 16.97
CA ILE A 398 -7.37 20.49 15.70
C ILE A 398 -6.16 19.66 15.31
N SER A 399 -6.19 19.12 14.10
CA SER A 399 -5.09 18.38 13.47
C SER A 399 -4.75 19.00 12.12
N PRO A 400 -3.50 18.93 11.65
CA PRO A 400 -3.22 19.27 10.26
C PRO A 400 -3.96 18.31 9.33
N SER A 401 -4.77 18.84 8.43
CA SER A 401 -5.29 18.10 7.28
C SER A 401 -4.36 18.34 6.08
N PHE A 402 -3.87 17.28 5.48
CA PHE A 402 -3.04 17.32 4.27
C PHE A 402 -3.84 17.06 2.99
N LEU A 403 -5.11 16.68 3.16
CA LEU A 403 -6.01 16.33 2.06
C LEU A 403 -6.99 17.44 1.71
N ASP A 404 -7.26 18.36 2.65
CA ASP A 404 -8.17 19.47 2.42
C ASP A 404 -7.45 20.57 1.65
N LEU A 405 -7.96 20.91 0.48
CA LEU A 405 -7.55 22.11 -0.22
C LEU A 405 -8.18 23.32 0.45
N PRO A 406 -7.42 24.42 0.72
CA PRO A 406 -8.03 25.67 1.10
C PRO A 406 -9.06 26.07 0.03
N CYS A 407 -10.22 26.54 0.47
CA CYS A 407 -11.22 27.06 -0.45
C CYS A 407 -10.63 28.13 -1.37
N ALA A 408 -11.01 28.13 -2.62
CA ALA A 408 -10.53 29.12 -3.59
C ALA A 408 -10.85 30.58 -3.18
N ASP A 409 -11.85 30.77 -2.31
CA ASP A 409 -12.28 32.06 -1.78
C ASP A 409 -11.68 32.41 -0.41
N GLY A 410 -10.77 31.58 0.13
CA GLY A 410 -10.14 31.79 1.43
C GLY A 410 -11.04 31.51 2.62
N THR A 411 -12.25 30.98 2.43
CA THR A 411 -13.14 30.58 3.53
C THR A 411 -12.71 29.24 4.12
N THR A 412 -12.90 29.05 5.43
CA THR A 412 -12.53 27.81 6.14
C THR A 412 -13.59 26.71 6.04
N SER A 413 -14.71 26.97 5.39
CA SER A 413 -15.84 26.05 5.28
C SER A 413 -16.24 25.82 3.83
N CYS A 414 -15.40 25.17 3.06
CA CYS A 414 -15.89 24.58 1.82
C CYS A 414 -16.70 23.34 2.17
N THR A 415 -18.00 23.41 1.98
CA THR A 415 -18.85 22.23 1.89
C THR A 415 -18.57 21.47 0.59
N GLN A 416 -17.35 21.01 0.42
CA GLN A 416 -17.04 20.11 -0.68
C GLN A 416 -17.48 18.72 -0.25
N GLN A 417 -18.60 18.26 -0.78
CA GLN A 417 -19.23 16.98 -0.45
C GLN A 417 -18.38 15.76 -0.87
N SER A 418 -17.32 15.96 -1.60
CA SER A 418 -16.35 14.90 -1.94
C SER A 418 -15.00 15.54 -2.21
N PRO A 419 -13.92 15.01 -1.64
CA PRO A 419 -12.59 15.44 -2.01
C PRO A 419 -12.36 15.22 -3.52
N PRO A 420 -11.65 16.10 -4.21
CA PRO A 420 -11.20 15.84 -5.56
C PRO A 420 -10.49 14.48 -5.63
N ALA A 421 -10.67 13.76 -6.73
CA ALA A 421 -10.06 12.44 -6.93
C ALA A 421 -8.51 12.46 -6.91
N ASP A 422 -7.92 13.64 -7.00
CA ASP A 422 -6.49 13.91 -7.01
C ASP A 422 -5.91 14.39 -5.66
N GLN A 423 -6.65 14.25 -4.56
CA GLN A 423 -6.13 14.61 -3.25
C GLN A 423 -4.97 13.70 -2.85
N SER A 424 -3.77 14.24 -2.92
CA SER A 424 -2.54 13.65 -2.43
C SER A 424 -1.85 14.59 -1.46
N PHE A 425 -0.95 14.07 -0.64
CA PHE A 425 -0.08 14.91 0.17
C PHE A 425 0.79 15.78 -0.74
N GLN A 426 0.69 17.10 -0.55
CA GLN A 426 1.51 18.05 -1.29
C GLN A 426 2.64 18.54 -0.39
N ILE A 427 3.73 17.78 -0.41
CA ILE A 427 4.95 18.06 0.36
C ILE A 427 6.07 18.33 -0.63
N ASP A 428 6.69 19.49 -0.52
CA ASP A 428 7.90 19.83 -1.25
C ASP A 428 9.10 19.64 -0.32
N TYR A 429 9.86 18.58 -0.55
CA TYR A 429 11.03 18.26 0.23
C TYR A 429 12.24 19.19 -0.04
N THR A 430 12.25 19.95 -1.14
CA THR A 430 13.32 20.92 -1.42
C THR A 430 13.16 22.19 -0.59
N THR A 431 11.92 22.63 -0.37
CA THR A 431 11.61 23.81 0.43
C THR A 431 11.22 23.50 1.86
N GLY A 432 10.92 22.24 2.16
CA GLY A 432 10.39 21.80 3.46
C GLY A 432 8.98 22.32 3.74
N VAL A 433 8.19 22.59 2.72
CA VAL A 433 6.84 23.09 2.85
C VAL A 433 5.82 22.00 2.57
N ALA A 434 4.87 21.82 3.48
CA ALA A 434 3.69 20.99 3.26
C ALA A 434 2.44 21.88 3.19
N ARG A 435 1.56 21.60 2.23
CA ARG A 435 0.26 22.25 2.15
C ARG A 435 -0.65 21.62 3.19
N THR A 436 -1.11 22.41 4.15
CA THR A 436 -1.99 21.96 5.24
C THR A 436 -3.11 22.96 5.50
N ALA A 437 -4.22 22.44 5.99
CA ALA A 437 -5.30 23.23 6.56
C ALA A 437 -5.64 22.70 7.97
N PRO A 438 -6.20 23.53 8.88
CA PRO A 438 -6.71 23.04 10.14
C PRO A 438 -7.90 22.10 9.90
N GLY A 439 -7.82 20.87 10.38
CA GLY A 439 -8.90 19.89 10.34
C GLY A 439 -9.41 19.57 11.74
N VAL A 440 -10.73 19.46 11.89
CA VAL A 440 -11.33 19.05 13.15
C VAL A 440 -11.44 17.53 13.20
N VAL A 441 -10.80 16.91 14.19
CA VAL A 441 -10.84 15.45 14.40
C VAL A 441 -11.67 15.16 15.64
N THR A 442 -12.72 14.36 15.46
CA THR A 442 -13.56 13.87 16.55
C THR A 442 -12.99 12.58 17.11
N PHE A 443 -12.92 12.48 18.44
CA PHE A 443 -12.42 11.30 19.13
C PHE A 443 -13.35 10.84 20.25
N MET A 444 -13.17 9.59 20.66
CA MET A 444 -13.74 9.03 21.86
C MET A 444 -12.64 8.27 22.60
N LEU A 445 -12.52 8.49 23.91
CA LEU A 445 -11.54 7.85 24.79
C LEU A 445 -12.27 7.13 25.91
N ALA A 446 -11.98 5.86 26.12
CA ALA A 446 -12.40 5.10 27.29
C ALA A 446 -11.29 5.08 28.33
N VAL A 447 -11.60 5.47 29.57
CA VAL A 447 -10.66 5.53 30.67
C VAL A 447 -10.94 4.36 31.65
N PRO A 448 -9.95 3.49 31.95
CA PRO A 448 -10.13 2.41 32.90
C PRO A 448 -10.39 2.89 34.33
N LYS A 449 -11.09 2.09 35.14
CA LYS A 449 -11.08 2.26 36.59
C LYS A 449 -9.69 1.95 37.15
N ALA A 450 -9.25 2.78 38.09
CA ALA A 450 -8.04 2.49 38.84
C ALA A 450 -8.23 1.22 39.69
N ARG A 451 -7.29 0.30 39.57
CA ARG A 451 -7.21 -0.94 40.35
C ARG A 451 -5.80 -1.16 40.85
N PRO A 452 -5.40 -0.43 41.95
CA PRO A 452 -4.04 -0.48 42.49
C PRO A 452 -3.60 -1.89 42.90
N GLU A 453 -4.53 -2.73 43.30
CA GLU A 453 -4.29 -4.11 43.74
C GLU A 453 -3.69 -5.02 42.63
N VAL A 454 -3.86 -4.63 41.36
CA VAL A 454 -3.28 -5.31 40.20
C VAL A 454 -2.35 -4.40 39.39
N GLY A 455 -1.96 -3.25 39.95
CA GLY A 455 -1.01 -2.31 39.33
C GLY A 455 -1.61 -1.43 38.24
N HIS A 456 -2.94 -1.42 38.08
CA HIS A 456 -3.60 -0.58 37.08
C HIS A 456 -3.93 0.78 37.67
N VAL A 457 -3.03 1.72 37.51
CA VAL A 457 -3.14 3.11 38.03
C VAL A 457 -2.79 4.12 36.94
N ALA A 458 -3.34 5.32 37.07
CA ALA A 458 -2.98 6.43 36.17
C ALA A 458 -1.49 6.83 36.33
N PRO A 459 -0.80 7.25 35.26
CA PRO A 459 -1.30 7.38 33.90
C PRO A 459 -1.46 5.99 33.22
N PHE A 460 -2.61 5.75 32.62
CA PHE A 460 -2.87 4.49 31.93
C PHE A 460 -2.17 4.48 30.57
N PRO A 461 -1.59 3.34 30.12
CA PRO A 461 -1.20 3.15 28.73
C PRO A 461 -2.41 3.28 27.81
N VAL A 462 -2.22 3.84 26.62
CA VAL A 462 -3.31 4.10 25.67
C VAL A 462 -3.14 3.25 24.41
N VAL A 463 -4.21 2.56 24.04
CA VAL A 463 -4.35 1.86 22.75
C VAL A 463 -5.08 2.80 21.79
N ILE A 464 -4.51 3.03 20.63
CA ILE A 464 -5.16 3.75 19.52
C ILE A 464 -5.88 2.71 18.66
N ALA A 465 -7.21 2.77 18.63
CA ALA A 465 -8.05 1.86 17.85
C ALA A 465 -8.52 2.53 16.57
N GLY A 466 -8.14 1.99 15.42
CA GLY A 466 -8.59 2.43 14.10
C GLY A 466 -9.78 1.58 13.63
N HIS A 467 -10.84 2.23 13.15
CA HIS A 467 -12.00 1.53 12.62
C HIS A 467 -11.80 1.10 11.16
N GLY A 468 -12.62 0.15 10.69
CA GLY A 468 -12.64 -0.31 9.31
C GLY A 468 -13.52 0.55 8.39
N TYR A 469 -13.60 0.14 7.12
CA TYR A 469 -14.46 0.77 6.12
C TYR A 469 -15.93 0.77 6.54
N LYS A 470 -16.62 1.90 6.41
CA LYS A 470 -18.00 2.16 6.84
C LYS A 470 -18.26 2.06 8.36
N SER A 471 -17.23 1.95 9.18
CA SER A 471 -17.33 1.94 10.64
C SER A 471 -17.09 3.34 11.22
N THR A 472 -17.20 3.46 12.54
CA THR A 472 -17.02 4.70 13.28
C THR A 472 -16.16 4.49 14.53
N ARG A 473 -15.64 5.57 15.10
CA ARG A 473 -14.94 5.55 16.40
C ARG A 473 -15.74 4.87 17.50
N ILE A 474 -17.08 4.97 17.44
CA ILE A 474 -17.98 4.48 18.50
C ILE A 474 -17.99 2.97 18.55
N GLU A 475 -18.04 2.29 17.40
CA GLU A 475 -18.08 0.82 17.34
C GLU A 475 -16.87 0.19 18.04
N HIS A 476 -15.67 0.75 17.81
CA HIS A 476 -14.45 0.23 18.42
C HIS A 476 -14.41 0.51 19.94
N ILE A 477 -14.82 1.70 20.34
CA ILE A 477 -14.88 2.03 21.77
C ILE A 477 -15.90 1.15 22.48
N LEU A 478 -17.09 1.01 21.94
CA LEU A 478 -18.09 0.14 22.55
C LEU A 478 -17.71 -1.34 22.49
N GLY A 479 -17.07 -1.80 21.42
CA GLY A 479 -16.73 -3.21 21.24
C GLY A 479 -15.54 -3.69 22.07
N PHE A 480 -14.49 -2.88 22.21
CA PHE A 480 -13.21 -3.36 22.73
C PHE A 480 -12.75 -2.70 24.02
N SER A 481 -13.22 -1.48 24.33
CA SER A 481 -12.65 -0.71 25.43
C SER A 481 -12.83 -1.37 26.80
N GLY A 482 -13.94 -2.06 27.05
CA GLY A 482 -14.16 -2.76 28.30
C GLY A 482 -13.17 -3.90 28.51
N THR A 483 -12.91 -4.67 27.45
CA THR A 483 -11.90 -5.76 27.49
C THR A 483 -10.49 -5.18 27.73
N LEU A 484 -10.11 -4.11 27.05
CA LEU A 484 -8.81 -3.46 27.24
C LEU A 484 -8.70 -2.84 28.63
N ALA A 485 -9.75 -2.21 29.13
CA ALA A 485 -9.80 -1.64 30.48
C ALA A 485 -9.62 -2.70 31.59
N LYS A 486 -10.05 -3.94 31.36
CA LYS A 486 -9.76 -5.08 32.26
C LYS A 486 -8.26 -5.28 32.48
N PHE A 487 -7.44 -4.92 31.49
CA PHE A 487 -5.98 -5.00 31.56
C PHE A 487 -5.31 -3.64 31.87
N GLY A 488 -6.09 -2.65 32.31
CA GLY A 488 -5.58 -1.32 32.65
C GLY A 488 -5.19 -0.46 31.48
N LEU A 489 -5.72 -0.75 30.27
CA LEU A 489 -5.44 -0.02 29.04
C LEU A 489 -6.58 0.94 28.73
N ALA A 490 -6.27 2.23 28.58
CA ALA A 490 -7.20 3.20 28.01
C ALA A 490 -7.27 2.98 26.49
N THR A 491 -8.41 3.32 25.89
CA THR A 491 -8.62 3.13 24.45
C THR A 491 -9.11 4.43 23.83
N ILE A 492 -8.40 4.95 22.84
CA ILE A 492 -8.82 6.10 22.03
C ILE A 492 -9.14 5.66 20.61
N SER A 493 -10.23 6.17 20.05
CA SER A 493 -10.59 5.99 18.65
C SER A 493 -10.99 7.32 18.04
N ILE A 494 -10.66 7.51 16.77
CA ILE A 494 -11.03 8.69 15.96
C ILE A 494 -11.83 8.22 14.75
N ASP A 495 -12.59 9.13 14.15
CA ASP A 495 -13.16 8.88 12.83
C ASP A 495 -12.09 9.15 11.77
N ALA A 496 -11.87 8.18 10.88
CA ALA A 496 -11.00 8.38 9.73
C ALA A 496 -11.64 9.33 8.72
N TYR A 497 -10.84 9.93 7.87
CA TYR A 497 -11.32 10.84 6.83
C TYR A 497 -12.43 10.22 5.98
N GLY A 498 -13.51 10.97 5.76
CA GLY A 498 -14.67 10.49 5.01
C GLY A 498 -15.55 9.47 5.75
N HIS A 499 -15.26 9.21 7.03
CA HIS A 499 -16.03 8.33 7.91
C HIS A 499 -16.58 9.13 9.10
N GLY A 500 -17.40 8.50 9.89
CA GLY A 500 -17.94 9.08 11.12
C GLY A 500 -19.44 8.95 11.22
N LEU A 501 -19.96 9.36 12.38
CA LEU A 501 -21.37 9.29 12.66
C LEU A 501 -22.09 10.52 12.06
N GLY A 502 -22.56 10.39 10.82
CA GLY A 502 -23.54 11.31 10.25
C GLY A 502 -24.93 10.83 10.63
N ILE A 503 -25.52 11.36 11.70
CA ILE A 503 -26.93 11.07 12.00
C ILE A 503 -27.79 11.99 11.15
N ASP A 504 -28.58 11.38 10.26
CA ASP A 504 -29.60 12.08 9.51
C ASP A 504 -30.54 12.82 10.48
N PRO A 505 -30.94 14.07 10.20
CA PRO A 505 -31.88 14.82 11.07
C PRO A 505 -33.18 14.07 11.39
N THR A 506 -33.64 13.21 10.47
CA THR A 506 -34.82 12.37 10.67
C THR A 506 -34.56 11.27 11.70
N LEU A 507 -33.37 10.65 11.65
CA LEU A 507 -32.94 9.66 12.65
C LEU A 507 -32.69 10.32 14.00
N GLU A 508 -32.18 11.54 14.04
CA GLU A 508 -32.04 12.32 15.26
C GLU A 508 -33.40 12.58 15.91
N GLN A 509 -34.37 13.03 15.12
CA GLN A 509 -35.72 13.30 15.61
C GLN A 509 -36.40 12.02 16.12
N THR A 510 -36.21 10.90 15.39
CA THR A 510 -36.72 9.61 15.82
C THR A 510 -36.06 9.15 17.12
N GLY A 511 -34.74 9.30 17.23
CA GLY A 511 -33.99 8.98 18.46
C GLY A 511 -34.44 9.82 19.67
N ARG A 512 -34.66 11.12 19.47
CA ARG A 512 -35.21 12.00 20.50
C ARG A 512 -36.63 11.61 20.92
N GLY A 513 -37.46 11.23 19.95
CA GLY A 513 -38.83 10.74 20.21
C GLY A 513 -38.81 9.45 21.02
N LEU A 514 -37.97 8.48 20.67
CA LEU A 514 -37.81 7.25 21.41
C LEU A 514 -37.26 7.50 22.83
N ALA A 515 -36.25 8.36 22.97
CA ALA A 515 -35.69 8.69 24.27
C ALA A 515 -36.74 9.34 25.19
N ALA A 516 -37.56 10.24 24.67
CA ALA A 516 -38.66 10.84 25.41
C ALA A 516 -39.73 9.80 25.81
N GLN A 517 -40.09 8.88 24.90
CA GLN A 517 -41.09 7.83 25.13
C GLN A 517 -40.66 6.86 26.26
N TYR A 518 -39.36 6.61 26.41
CA TYR A 518 -38.83 5.71 27.44
C TYR A 518 -38.31 6.43 28.69
N GLY A 519 -38.67 7.70 28.89
CA GLY A 519 -38.24 8.46 30.06
C GLY A 519 -36.75 8.82 30.07
N LEU A 520 -36.08 8.71 28.91
CA LEU A 520 -34.66 9.00 28.71
C LEU A 520 -34.45 10.44 28.24
N GLY A 521 -35.37 11.35 28.53
CA GLY A 521 -35.32 12.73 28.04
C GLY A 521 -34.04 13.50 28.37
N ASN A 522 -33.35 13.11 29.44
CA ASN A 522 -32.06 13.70 29.79
C ASN A 522 -30.91 13.21 28.88
N PHE A 523 -31.14 12.19 28.06
CA PHE A 523 -30.17 11.60 27.15
C PHE A 523 -30.42 11.97 25.66
N ALA A 524 -31.54 12.68 25.37
CA ALA A 524 -31.94 13.06 24.01
C ALA A 524 -31.47 14.50 23.58
#